data_e636cca11279aabf6c70280f98922510
#
_entry.id   e636cca11279aabf6c70280f98922510
#
_cell.length_a   1.000
_cell.length_b   1.000
_cell.length_c   1.000
_cell.angle_alpha   90.00
_cell.angle_beta   90.00
_cell.angle_gamma   90.00
#
_symmetry.space_group_name_H-M   'P 1'
#
loop_
_entity.id
_entity.type
_entity.pdbx_description
1 polymer ?
#
loop_
_entity_poly.entity_id
_entity_poly.type
_entity_poly.pdbx_seq_one_letter_code
_entity_poly.pdbx_strand_id
1 'polypeptide(L)'
;SLHVCPPFDVITPELQHDLYDRSPYNIVRLELARRGLSDDPYERAAETAQTWKDSGVLKHDEEPSIYVTEEEFEYRGRILRRRGFIAGVRLEDYDQEVVLPHEGTRSEWVADRVRLMGAAQSNYSPLLVIYRDDLRFSVTNLVRAIAGGEPTVVFKPPDMPQLRMWRVTDTGTINVIQSVLR
;
A
#
# COMPACT_ATOMS: atom_id res chain seq x y z
N SER A 1 0.60 1.55 15.90
CA SER A 1 -0.46 2.49 15.54
C SER A 1 -1.84 1.89 15.75
N LEU A 2 -2.81 2.73 16.09
CA LEU A 2 -4.21 2.32 16.30
C LEU A 2 -4.93 2.02 14.98
N HIS A 3 -4.43 2.55 13.85
CA HIS A 3 -5.17 2.59 12.59
C HIS A 3 -4.65 1.65 11.50
N VAL A 4 -3.51 1.03 11.70
CA VAL A 4 -2.90 0.10 10.73
C VAL A 4 -3.01 -1.34 11.17
N CYS A 5 -2.95 -2.26 10.22
CA CYS A 5 -2.86 -3.71 10.46
C CYS A 5 -1.69 -4.28 9.63
N PRO A 6 -1.21 -5.48 9.98
CA PRO A 6 -0.32 -6.23 9.10
C PRO A 6 -1.05 -6.70 7.82
N PRO A 7 -0.36 -7.29 6.84
CA PRO A 7 -0.97 -7.91 5.68
C PRO A 7 -2.05 -8.93 6.06
N PHE A 8 -3.11 -9.04 5.26
CA PHE A 8 -4.30 -9.84 5.58
C PHE A 8 -4.02 -11.32 5.84
N ASP A 9 -3.02 -11.88 5.15
CA ASP A 9 -2.64 -13.29 5.19
C ASP A 9 -1.92 -13.72 6.47
N VAL A 10 -1.46 -12.76 7.28
CA VAL A 10 -0.86 -13.02 8.60
C VAL A 10 -1.79 -12.65 9.77
N ILE A 11 -3.00 -12.19 9.49
CA ILE A 11 -3.97 -11.82 10.52
C ILE A 11 -4.75 -13.05 10.97
N THR A 12 -4.47 -13.53 12.19
CA THR A 12 -5.28 -14.58 12.82
C THR A 12 -6.63 -14.03 13.32
N PRO A 13 -7.63 -14.88 13.61
CA PRO A 13 -8.90 -14.43 14.18
C PRO A 13 -8.74 -13.63 15.49
N GLU A 14 -7.82 -14.03 16.35
CA GLU A 14 -7.51 -13.35 17.61
C GLU A 14 -6.90 -11.97 17.34
N LEU A 15 -5.94 -11.89 16.43
CA LEU A 15 -5.34 -10.61 16.03
C LEU A 15 -6.36 -9.69 15.36
N GLN A 16 -7.25 -10.23 14.53
CA GLN A 16 -8.35 -9.45 13.94
C GLN A 16 -9.23 -8.85 15.05
N HIS A 17 -9.55 -9.64 16.09
CA HIS A 17 -10.32 -9.15 17.25
C HIS A 17 -9.62 -7.97 17.91
N ASP A 18 -8.36 -8.13 18.27
CA ASP A 18 -7.56 -7.08 18.89
C ASP A 18 -7.46 -5.81 18.04
N LEU A 19 -7.30 -5.96 16.72
CA LEU A 19 -7.21 -4.81 15.80
C LEU A 19 -8.53 -4.05 15.71
N TYR A 20 -9.67 -4.76 15.75
CA TYR A 20 -11.00 -4.13 15.80
C TYR A 20 -11.22 -3.34 17.08
N ASP A 21 -10.70 -3.82 18.20
CA ASP A 21 -10.85 -3.18 19.51
C ASP A 21 -9.90 -2.00 19.70
N ARG A 22 -8.75 -1.99 19.00
CA ARG A 22 -7.79 -0.89 19.06
C ARG A 22 -8.35 0.44 18.56
N SER A 23 -9.15 0.41 17.49
CA SER A 23 -9.75 1.63 16.94
C SER A 23 -10.93 1.32 16.02
N PRO A 24 -12.00 2.14 16.06
CA PRO A 24 -13.07 2.08 15.07
C PRO A 24 -12.58 2.43 13.65
N TYR A 25 -11.39 3.03 13.53
CA TYR A 25 -10.78 3.42 12.25
C TYR A 25 -9.56 2.57 11.90
N ASN A 26 -9.39 1.38 12.49
CA ASN A 26 -8.34 0.48 12.08
C ASN A 26 -8.64 -0.08 10.69
N ILE A 27 -7.64 -0.03 9.79
CA ILE A 27 -7.79 -0.42 8.37
C ILE A 27 -8.16 -1.90 8.20
N VAL A 28 -7.99 -2.74 9.21
CA VAL A 28 -8.45 -4.14 9.21
C VAL A 28 -9.94 -4.27 8.86
N ARG A 29 -10.74 -3.24 9.16
CA ARG A 29 -12.17 -3.19 8.83
C ARG A 29 -12.45 -3.13 7.32
N LEU A 30 -11.48 -2.66 6.55
CA LEU A 30 -11.51 -2.63 5.09
C LEU A 30 -10.75 -3.80 4.49
N GLU A 31 -9.59 -4.15 5.07
CA GLU A 31 -8.68 -5.15 4.55
C GLU A 31 -9.17 -6.58 4.81
N LEU A 32 -9.73 -6.82 5.98
CA LEU A 32 -10.25 -8.11 6.43
C LEU A 32 -11.47 -7.89 7.33
N ALA A 33 -12.60 -7.51 6.71
CA ALA A 33 -13.84 -7.28 7.43
C ALA A 33 -14.36 -8.56 8.08
N ARG A 34 -14.90 -8.46 9.30
CA ARG A 34 -15.50 -9.59 9.99
C ARG A 34 -16.72 -10.10 9.25
N ARG A 35 -16.89 -11.42 9.20
CA ARG A 35 -18.14 -12.04 8.74
C ARG A 35 -19.22 -11.85 9.79
N GLY A 36 -20.37 -11.28 9.39
CA GLY A 36 -21.58 -11.26 10.17
C GLY A 36 -22.41 -12.55 9.96
N LEU A 37 -23.49 -12.67 10.68
CA LEU A 37 -24.39 -13.83 10.52
C LEU A 37 -25.17 -13.80 9.18
N SER A 38 -25.34 -12.62 8.59
CA SER A 38 -26.15 -12.40 7.38
C SER A 38 -25.49 -11.55 6.31
N ASP A 39 -24.28 -11.00 6.54
CA ASP A 39 -23.70 -10.01 5.66
C ASP A 39 -22.45 -10.54 4.96
N ASP A 40 -22.29 -10.14 3.70
CA ASP A 40 -21.06 -10.34 2.95
C ASP A 40 -19.95 -9.42 3.53
N PRO A 41 -18.78 -9.95 3.95
CA PRO A 41 -17.69 -9.14 4.50
C PRO A 41 -17.14 -8.12 3.51
N TYR A 42 -17.24 -8.37 2.21
CA TYR A 42 -16.76 -7.45 1.17
C TYR A 42 -17.71 -6.25 1.01
N GLU A 43 -19.03 -6.48 1.06
CA GLU A 43 -20.02 -5.39 1.07
C GLU A 43 -19.86 -4.53 2.33
N ARG A 44 -19.66 -5.15 3.49
CA ARG A 44 -19.39 -4.42 4.74
C ARG A 44 -18.12 -3.57 4.67
N ALA A 45 -17.04 -4.08 4.06
CA ALA A 45 -15.82 -3.31 3.83
C ALA A 45 -16.11 -2.09 2.93
N ALA A 46 -16.90 -2.28 1.86
CA ALA A 46 -17.30 -1.21 0.95
C ALA A 46 -18.14 -0.12 1.65
N GLU A 47 -19.14 -0.52 2.44
CA GLU A 47 -19.96 0.40 3.23
C GLU A 47 -19.13 1.18 4.27
N THR A 48 -18.20 0.48 4.94
CA THR A 48 -17.28 1.11 5.90
C THR A 48 -16.39 2.11 5.19
N ALA A 49 -15.84 1.77 4.03
CA ALA A 49 -15.01 2.67 3.23
C ALA A 49 -15.79 3.91 2.78
N GLN A 50 -17.05 3.73 2.35
CA GLN A 50 -17.91 4.84 1.97
C GLN A 50 -18.20 5.74 3.17
N THR A 51 -18.57 5.17 4.31
CA THR A 51 -18.79 5.91 5.56
C THR A 51 -17.56 6.73 5.97
N TRP A 52 -16.37 6.17 5.82
CA TRP A 52 -15.13 6.87 6.14
C TRP A 52 -14.79 7.98 5.15
N LYS A 53 -15.18 7.84 3.88
CA LYS A 53 -15.07 8.92 2.89
C LYS A 53 -16.03 10.05 3.22
N ASP A 54 -17.30 9.74 3.50
CA ASP A 54 -18.34 10.73 3.78
C ASP A 54 -18.05 11.51 5.08
N SER A 55 -17.46 10.85 6.07
CA SER A 55 -17.06 11.46 7.34
C SER A 55 -15.68 12.13 7.32
N GLY A 56 -14.96 12.07 6.19
CA GLY A 56 -13.63 12.67 6.04
C GLY A 56 -12.50 11.93 6.76
N VAL A 57 -12.73 10.70 7.23
CA VAL A 57 -11.69 9.82 7.78
C VAL A 57 -10.74 9.36 6.67
N LEU A 58 -11.29 8.97 5.51
CA LEU A 58 -10.55 8.77 4.27
C LEU A 58 -10.77 9.97 3.36
N LYS A 59 -9.69 10.45 2.77
CA LYS A 59 -9.73 11.55 1.80
C LYS A 59 -8.96 11.17 0.56
N HIS A 60 -9.47 11.55 -0.59
CA HIS A 60 -8.69 11.58 -1.81
C HIS A 60 -7.74 12.77 -1.79
N ASP A 61 -6.53 12.56 -2.26
CA ASP A 61 -5.68 13.68 -2.61
C ASP A 61 -6.25 14.41 -3.83
N GLU A 62 -6.21 15.74 -3.82
CA GLU A 62 -6.82 16.58 -4.86
C GLU A 62 -6.08 16.45 -6.20
N GLU A 63 -4.77 16.14 -6.15
CA GLU A 63 -3.91 16.03 -7.33
C GLU A 63 -3.37 14.61 -7.49
N PRO A 64 -3.23 14.12 -8.74
CA PRO A 64 -2.53 12.88 -9.01
C PRO A 64 -1.14 12.90 -8.37
N SER A 65 -0.80 11.86 -7.62
CA SER A 65 0.40 11.81 -6.81
C SER A 65 1.11 10.47 -6.93
N ILE A 66 2.42 10.49 -6.78
CA ILE A 66 3.25 9.33 -6.46
C ILE A 66 3.72 9.51 -5.02
N TYR A 67 3.78 8.43 -4.26
CA TYR A 67 4.23 8.46 -2.87
C TYR A 67 5.57 7.77 -2.74
N VAL A 68 6.64 8.53 -2.53
CA VAL A 68 7.94 7.97 -2.20
C VAL A 68 7.90 7.48 -0.76
N THR A 69 8.46 6.30 -0.51
CA THR A 69 8.50 5.67 0.81
C THR A 69 9.93 5.33 1.21
N GLU A 70 10.23 5.47 2.49
CA GLU A 70 11.46 4.99 3.11
C GLU A 70 11.10 4.23 4.39
N GLU A 71 11.52 2.98 4.45
CA GLU A 71 11.47 2.17 5.67
C GLU A 71 12.86 2.05 6.27
N GLU A 72 12.97 2.30 7.56
CA GLU A 72 14.19 2.10 8.32
C GLU A 72 14.00 0.94 9.30
N PHE A 73 14.82 -0.09 9.19
CA PHE A 73 14.73 -1.30 9.98
C PHE A 73 16.10 -1.83 10.37
N GLU A 74 16.14 -2.59 11.48
CA GLU A 74 17.37 -3.26 11.90
C GLU A 74 17.46 -4.66 11.28
N TYR A 75 18.62 -4.98 10.74
CA TYR A 75 18.93 -6.31 10.27
C TYR A 75 20.37 -6.69 10.66
N ARG A 76 20.53 -7.74 11.44
CA ARG A 76 21.83 -8.25 11.93
C ARG A 76 22.68 -7.15 12.61
N GLY A 77 22.06 -6.35 13.48
CA GLY A 77 22.72 -5.26 14.22
C GLY A 77 23.08 -4.04 13.36
N ARG A 78 22.56 -3.94 12.14
CA ARG A 78 22.80 -2.81 11.23
C ARG A 78 21.46 -2.15 10.89
N ILE A 79 21.43 -0.83 10.91
CA ILE A 79 20.27 -0.07 10.41
C ILE A 79 20.33 -0.03 8.89
N LEU A 80 19.29 -0.53 8.26
CA LEU A 80 19.11 -0.52 6.82
C LEU A 80 17.93 0.36 6.44
N ARG A 81 17.95 0.88 5.21
CA ARG A 81 16.87 1.68 4.64
C ARG A 81 16.45 1.08 3.31
N ARG A 82 15.18 0.77 3.21
CA ARG A 82 14.52 0.39 1.96
C ARG A 82 13.74 1.57 1.44
N ARG A 83 13.98 1.96 0.19
CA ARG A 83 13.26 3.03 -0.48
C ARG A 83 12.49 2.47 -1.67
N GLY A 84 11.34 3.06 -1.91
CA GLY A 84 10.50 2.74 -3.04
C GLY A 84 9.51 3.88 -3.29
N PHE A 85 8.53 3.59 -4.11
CA PHE A 85 7.39 4.49 -4.31
C PHE A 85 6.12 3.69 -4.57
N ILE A 86 4.99 4.29 -4.24
CA ILE A 86 3.65 3.75 -4.50
C ILE A 86 3.09 4.53 -5.69
N ALA A 87 2.63 3.81 -6.70
CA ALA A 87 2.02 4.37 -7.90
C ALA A 87 1.00 3.39 -8.50
N GLY A 88 0.11 3.89 -9.34
CA GLY A 88 -0.71 3.05 -10.20
C GLY A 88 0.11 2.54 -11.38
N VAL A 89 0.01 1.24 -11.67
CA VAL A 89 0.64 0.61 -12.84
C VAL A 89 -0.45 0.17 -13.80
N ARG A 90 -0.28 0.49 -15.09
CA ARG A 90 -1.19 0.00 -16.10
C ARG A 90 -1.05 -1.53 -16.20
N LEU A 91 -2.17 -2.22 -16.16
CA LEU A 91 -2.18 -3.67 -16.29
C LEU A 91 -1.91 -4.04 -17.76
N GLU A 92 -1.01 -4.99 -17.93
CA GLU A 92 -0.69 -5.62 -19.21
C GLU A 92 -0.73 -7.13 -19.02
N ASP A 93 -1.08 -7.86 -20.09
CA ASP A 93 -1.04 -9.31 -20.03
C ASP A 93 0.41 -9.80 -19.89
N TYR A 94 0.61 -10.88 -19.16
CA TYR A 94 1.95 -11.42 -18.90
C TYR A 94 2.72 -11.85 -20.16
N ASP A 95 2.02 -12.19 -21.25
CA ASP A 95 2.62 -12.50 -22.55
C ASP A 95 3.26 -11.30 -23.24
N GLN A 96 2.93 -10.08 -22.82
CA GLN A 96 3.58 -8.85 -23.28
C GLN A 96 4.94 -8.61 -22.61
N GLU A 97 5.30 -9.38 -21.61
CA GLU A 97 6.58 -9.30 -20.86
C GLU A 97 6.89 -7.91 -20.25
N VAL A 98 5.87 -7.06 -20.08
CA VAL A 98 5.99 -5.74 -19.44
C VAL A 98 5.92 -5.89 -17.92
N VAL A 99 4.93 -6.65 -17.43
CA VAL A 99 4.80 -7.01 -16.02
C VAL A 99 5.05 -8.50 -15.88
N LEU A 100 6.10 -8.86 -15.15
CA LEU A 100 6.49 -10.25 -14.97
C LEU A 100 5.96 -10.80 -13.64
N PRO A 101 5.35 -11.99 -13.62
CA PRO A 101 4.98 -12.63 -12.37
C PRO A 101 6.25 -13.07 -11.62
N HIS A 102 6.33 -12.78 -10.32
CA HIS A 102 7.48 -13.13 -9.49
C HIS A 102 7.20 -14.27 -8.52
N GLU A 103 5.94 -14.65 -8.34
CA GLU A 103 5.53 -15.75 -7.47
C GLU A 103 4.25 -16.44 -7.97
N GLY A 104 4.03 -17.66 -7.50
CA GLY A 104 2.76 -18.38 -7.70
C GLY A 104 1.81 -18.09 -6.55
N THR A 105 0.94 -17.10 -6.71
CA THR A 105 -0.06 -16.75 -5.68
C THR A 105 -1.16 -17.80 -5.61
N ARG A 106 -1.59 -18.15 -4.39
CA ARG A 106 -2.69 -19.09 -4.18
C ARG A 106 -3.99 -18.56 -4.76
N SER A 107 -4.68 -19.38 -5.55
CA SER A 107 -5.92 -18.99 -6.24
C SER A 107 -7.03 -18.51 -5.31
N GLU A 108 -7.12 -19.05 -4.12
CA GLU A 108 -8.10 -18.65 -3.08
C GLU A 108 -7.85 -17.21 -2.60
N TRP A 109 -6.58 -16.80 -2.43
CA TRP A 109 -6.22 -15.45 -2.03
C TRP A 109 -6.46 -14.44 -3.16
N VAL A 110 -6.17 -14.83 -4.40
CA VAL A 110 -6.50 -14.03 -5.57
C VAL A 110 -8.01 -13.79 -5.64
N ALA A 111 -8.81 -14.85 -5.51
CA ALA A 111 -10.27 -14.75 -5.55
C ALA A 111 -10.82 -13.86 -4.42
N ASP A 112 -10.27 -13.96 -3.21
CA ASP A 112 -10.63 -13.12 -2.08
C ASP A 112 -10.34 -11.63 -2.35
N ARG A 113 -9.14 -11.32 -2.82
CA ARG A 113 -8.76 -9.92 -3.13
C ARG A 113 -9.56 -9.35 -4.31
N VAL A 114 -9.83 -10.15 -5.33
CA VAL A 114 -10.68 -9.73 -6.47
C VAL A 114 -12.10 -9.37 -5.98
N ARG A 115 -12.69 -10.17 -5.09
CA ARG A 115 -14.01 -9.86 -4.51
C ARG A 115 -13.98 -8.57 -3.69
N LEU A 116 -12.97 -8.39 -2.84
CA LEU A 116 -12.82 -7.17 -2.04
C LEU A 116 -12.68 -5.93 -2.94
N MET A 117 -11.77 -5.99 -3.91
CA MET A 117 -11.56 -4.88 -4.85
C MET A 117 -12.81 -4.59 -5.69
N GLY A 118 -13.55 -5.64 -6.10
CA GLY A 118 -14.79 -5.50 -6.84
C GLY A 118 -15.89 -4.81 -6.04
N ALA A 119 -16.05 -5.15 -4.76
CA ALA A 119 -17.03 -4.53 -3.88
C ALA A 119 -16.63 -3.11 -3.46
N ALA A 120 -15.40 -2.94 -2.99
CA ALA A 120 -14.93 -1.68 -2.42
C ALA A 120 -14.43 -0.66 -3.45
N GLN A 121 -14.24 -1.07 -4.72
CA GLN A 121 -13.66 -0.25 -5.80
C GLN A 121 -12.34 0.42 -5.37
N SER A 122 -11.56 -0.28 -4.58
CA SER A 122 -10.33 0.22 -3.98
C SER A 122 -9.37 -0.93 -3.69
N ASN A 123 -8.08 -0.66 -3.79
CA ASN A 123 -7.02 -1.58 -3.39
C ASN A 123 -6.40 -1.10 -2.08
N TYR A 124 -6.53 -1.88 -1.01
CA TYR A 124 -6.00 -1.53 0.32
C TYR A 124 -4.61 -2.12 0.58
N SER A 125 -4.20 -3.15 -0.18
CA SER A 125 -2.91 -3.82 -0.07
C SER A 125 -2.12 -3.64 -1.36
N PRO A 126 -1.20 -2.66 -1.45
CA PRO A 126 -0.32 -2.51 -2.61
C PRO A 126 0.52 -3.75 -2.84
N LEU A 127 0.71 -4.12 -4.12
CA LEU A 127 1.62 -5.19 -4.50
C LEU A 127 3.07 -4.68 -4.50
N LEU A 128 3.99 -5.50 -4.01
CA LEU A 128 5.42 -5.23 -4.13
C LEU A 128 5.88 -5.60 -5.55
N VAL A 129 6.42 -4.63 -6.25
CA VAL A 129 7.01 -4.81 -7.58
C VAL A 129 8.47 -4.41 -7.53
N ILE A 130 9.31 -5.16 -8.23
CA ILE A 130 10.73 -4.83 -8.41
C ILE A 130 10.91 -4.42 -9.87
N TYR A 131 11.64 -3.34 -10.08
CA TYR A 131 11.96 -2.84 -11.41
C TYR A 131 13.48 -2.74 -11.62
N ARG A 132 13.90 -2.73 -12.88
CA ARG A 132 15.29 -2.49 -13.27
C ARG A 132 15.49 -0.99 -13.49
N ASP A 133 16.53 -0.44 -12.87
CA ASP A 133 16.93 0.97 -13.04
C ASP A 133 18.23 1.03 -13.87
N ASP A 134 18.10 0.66 -15.15
CA ASP A 134 19.24 0.50 -16.07
C ASP A 134 19.80 1.85 -16.59
N LEU A 135 19.04 2.94 -16.41
CA LEU A 135 19.44 4.28 -16.86
C LEU A 135 20.28 5.03 -15.82
N ARG A 136 21.40 4.46 -15.42
CA ARG A 136 22.36 5.05 -14.45
C ARG A 136 21.70 5.43 -13.12
N PHE A 137 20.79 4.57 -12.63
CA PHE A 137 20.09 4.78 -11.36
C PHE A 137 19.28 6.09 -11.32
N SER A 138 18.67 6.50 -12.41
CA SER A 138 17.93 7.76 -12.50
C SER A 138 16.75 7.82 -11.54
N VAL A 139 15.93 6.75 -11.46
CA VAL A 139 14.82 6.67 -10.50
C VAL A 139 15.35 6.55 -9.08
N THR A 140 16.36 5.70 -8.84
CA THR A 140 16.99 5.55 -7.53
C THR A 140 17.53 6.88 -7.00
N ASN A 141 18.19 7.68 -7.84
CA ASN A 141 18.73 8.96 -7.44
C ASN A 141 17.62 9.99 -7.17
N LEU A 142 16.57 9.99 -7.99
CA LEU A 142 15.41 10.86 -7.81
C LEU A 142 14.67 10.54 -6.50
N VAL A 143 14.39 9.27 -6.24
CA VAL A 143 13.79 8.80 -4.98
C VAL A 143 14.65 9.17 -3.77
N ARG A 144 15.98 9.06 -3.89
CA ARG A 144 16.92 9.48 -2.84
C ARG A 144 16.90 10.99 -2.60
N ALA A 145 16.83 11.79 -3.67
CA ALA A 145 16.76 13.25 -3.56
C ALA A 145 15.45 13.70 -2.89
N ILE A 146 14.31 13.09 -3.25
CA ILE A 146 13.01 13.35 -2.61
C ILE A 146 13.07 12.98 -1.12
N ALA A 147 13.62 11.81 -0.80
CA ALA A 147 13.77 11.34 0.57
C ALA A 147 14.77 12.15 1.43
N GLY A 148 15.51 13.04 0.83
CA GLY A 148 16.37 14.03 1.52
C GLY A 148 15.61 15.24 2.05
N GLY A 149 14.37 15.48 1.59
CA GLY A 149 13.50 16.55 2.06
C GLY A 149 12.64 16.18 3.27
N GLU A 150 11.82 17.11 3.72
CA GLU A 150 10.87 16.88 4.81
C GLU A 150 9.77 15.90 4.36
N PRO A 151 9.51 14.81 5.12
CA PRO A 151 8.47 13.86 4.79
C PRO A 151 7.07 14.44 5.05
N THR A 152 6.12 14.09 4.18
CA THR A 152 4.70 14.40 4.37
C THR A 152 4.12 13.66 5.58
N VAL A 153 4.59 12.42 5.80
CA VAL A 153 4.16 11.58 6.92
C VAL A 153 5.35 10.85 7.50
N VAL A 154 5.43 10.83 8.83
CA VAL A 154 6.34 9.95 9.59
C VAL A 154 5.50 9.04 10.45
N PHE A 155 5.73 7.76 10.32
CA PHE A 155 5.02 6.72 11.05
C PHE A 155 6.00 5.76 11.71
N LYS A 156 5.94 5.65 13.04
CA LYS A 156 6.78 4.75 13.80
C LYS A 156 5.92 3.92 14.76
N PRO A 157 5.38 2.80 14.31
CA PRO A 157 4.62 1.92 15.19
C PRO A 157 5.55 1.18 16.16
N PRO A 158 5.04 0.73 17.32
CA PRO A 158 5.75 -0.22 18.15
C PRO A 158 6.09 -1.48 17.34
N ASP A 159 7.29 -2.01 17.52
CA ASP A 159 7.75 -3.29 16.94
C ASP A 159 7.71 -3.39 15.40
N MET A 160 7.62 -2.27 14.72
CA MET A 160 7.66 -2.20 13.26
C MET A 160 8.72 -1.20 12.77
N PRO A 161 9.19 -1.31 11.53
CA PRO A 161 10.06 -0.32 10.92
C PRO A 161 9.47 1.08 10.97
N GLN A 162 10.33 2.09 11.10
CA GLN A 162 9.90 3.46 10.88
C GLN A 162 9.65 3.67 9.39
N LEU A 163 8.46 4.15 9.05
CA LEU A 163 8.07 4.53 7.71
C LEU A 163 8.07 6.05 7.58
N ARG A 164 8.68 6.56 6.53
CA ARG A 164 8.54 7.93 6.05
C ARG A 164 7.91 7.94 4.67
N MET A 165 7.08 8.92 4.38
CA MET A 165 6.41 9.04 3.10
C MET A 165 6.43 10.49 2.63
N TRP A 166 6.71 10.68 1.35
CA TRP A 166 6.70 11.97 0.66
C TRP A 166 5.68 11.91 -0.47
N ARG A 167 4.71 12.80 -0.43
CA ARG A 167 3.77 12.97 -1.54
C ARG A 167 4.42 13.82 -2.62
N VAL A 168 4.46 13.32 -3.83
CA VAL A 168 5.03 13.98 -5.01
C VAL A 168 3.92 14.31 -5.98
N THR A 169 3.68 15.60 -6.20
CA THR A 169 2.67 16.14 -7.14
C THR A 169 3.32 16.83 -8.34
N ASP A 170 4.64 17.11 -8.27
CA ASP A 170 5.36 17.75 -9.37
C ASP A 170 5.31 16.88 -10.64
N THR A 171 4.64 17.40 -11.66
CA THR A 171 4.43 16.70 -12.94
C THR A 171 5.76 16.38 -13.62
N GLY A 172 6.77 17.22 -13.49
CA GLY A 172 8.10 16.99 -14.08
C GLY A 172 8.74 15.74 -13.48
N THR A 173 8.75 15.64 -12.16
CA THR A 173 9.25 14.48 -11.41
C THR A 173 8.48 13.20 -11.74
N ILE A 174 7.15 13.27 -11.78
CA ILE A 174 6.30 12.15 -12.15
C ILE A 174 6.60 11.65 -13.56
N ASN A 175 6.73 12.54 -14.52
CA ASN A 175 7.06 12.22 -15.91
C ASN A 175 8.43 11.54 -16.05
N VAL A 176 9.42 11.96 -15.27
CA VAL A 176 10.74 11.29 -15.26
C VAL A 176 10.60 9.86 -14.81
N ILE A 177 9.91 9.59 -13.69
CA ILE A 177 9.67 8.22 -13.20
C ILE A 177 8.94 7.39 -14.25
N GLN A 178 7.87 7.91 -14.84
CA GLN A 178 7.10 7.24 -15.88
C GLN A 178 7.93 6.91 -17.14
N SER A 179 8.84 7.81 -17.53
CA SER A 179 9.65 7.62 -18.74
C SER A 179 10.70 6.52 -18.60
N VAL A 180 11.15 6.27 -17.37
CA VAL A 180 12.17 5.24 -17.08
C VAL A 180 11.53 3.85 -16.92
N LEU A 181 10.28 3.79 -16.51
CA LEU A 181 9.54 2.55 -16.23
C LEU A 181 8.69 2.06 -17.42
N ARG A 182 8.91 2.62 -18.60
CA ARG A 182 8.23 2.21 -19.85
C ARG A 182 8.99 1.13 -20.58
#